data_a7ae54146f98f65b8a64b1cac8fa9b4a
#
_entry.id   a7ae54146f98f65b8a64b1cac8fa9b4a
#
_cell.length_a   1.000
_cell.length_b   1.000
_cell.length_c   1.000
_cell.angle_alpha   90.00
_cell.angle_beta   90.00
_cell.angle_gamma   90.00
#
_symmetry.space_group_name_H-M   'P 1'
#
loop_
_entity.id
_entity.type
_entity.pdbx_description
1 polymer ?
#
loop_
_entity_poly.entity_id
_entity_poly.type
_entity_poly.pdbx_seq_one_letter_code
_entity_poly.pdbx_strand_id
1 'polypeptide(L)'
;MKVGVPTLDQLQILATVVECGSFASAGRHLNRATSAITYGIDNLEEQLGVVVFDRSGTKKPELTEAGRALLAYARSILQGVDKMRAKAGSLREGEEAEVSLVTDVMLPTARLVDALQGFQVAYPTVQLRLHAEALGAVTQFVADDTARLGINCAMHPLPDDMERRLIGHVRLIPVASPSHLLARVRRLSAGDLREHIQLVLTDRSPLTRGQDFGVVSNKTWRLADLGVKHALLLAAVGWGSMPEFMVRGDLDAGRLVELDMPGWKDVLYPLQAIWRVQTPPGPATQWLINRFAAQV
;
A
#
# COMPACT_ATOMS: atom_id res chain seq x y z
N MET A 1 -31.13 19.53 -32.00
CA MET A 1 -29.77 19.18 -32.44
C MET A 1 -29.36 17.89 -31.73
N LYS A 2 -28.95 16.86 -32.46
CA LYS A 2 -28.29 15.72 -31.81
C LYS A 2 -26.90 16.14 -31.39
N VAL A 3 -26.65 16.27 -30.08
CA VAL A 3 -25.32 16.45 -29.54
C VAL A 3 -24.49 15.25 -29.99
N GLY A 4 -23.49 15.48 -30.86
CA GLY A 4 -22.58 14.44 -31.31
C GLY A 4 -21.60 14.02 -30.19
N VAL A 5 -21.01 12.84 -30.30
CA VAL A 5 -19.96 12.40 -29.38
C VAL A 5 -18.60 12.82 -29.95
N PRO A 6 -17.82 13.65 -29.24
CA PRO A 6 -16.47 14.00 -29.66
C PRO A 6 -15.58 12.78 -29.82
N THR A 7 -14.72 12.79 -30.82
CA THR A 7 -13.73 11.74 -31.05
C THR A 7 -12.40 12.07 -30.37
N LEU A 8 -11.62 11.05 -30.05
CA LEU A 8 -10.26 11.24 -29.51
C LEU A 8 -9.37 12.06 -30.47
N ASP A 9 -9.57 11.93 -31.77
CA ASP A 9 -8.86 12.69 -32.79
C ASP A 9 -9.16 14.20 -32.69
N GLN A 10 -10.42 14.57 -32.52
CA GLN A 10 -10.83 15.96 -32.31
C GLN A 10 -10.23 16.56 -31.02
N LEU A 11 -10.22 15.76 -29.94
CA LEU A 11 -9.59 16.17 -28.67
C LEU A 11 -8.07 16.37 -28.84
N GLN A 12 -7.41 15.47 -29.59
CA GLN A 12 -5.99 15.59 -29.92
C GLN A 12 -5.71 16.85 -30.76
N ILE A 13 -6.55 17.13 -31.76
CA ILE A 13 -6.44 18.34 -32.58
C ILE A 13 -6.57 19.59 -31.69
N LEU A 14 -7.57 19.65 -30.80
CA LEU A 14 -7.74 20.77 -29.86
C LEU A 14 -6.49 21.00 -29.02
N ALA A 15 -5.98 19.96 -28.37
CA ALA A 15 -4.78 20.06 -27.55
C ALA A 15 -3.57 20.55 -28.36
N THR A 16 -3.36 19.98 -29.54
CA THR A 16 -2.23 20.31 -30.41
C THR A 16 -2.30 21.75 -30.98
N VAL A 17 -3.50 22.23 -31.32
CA VAL A 17 -3.67 23.62 -31.78
C VAL A 17 -3.23 24.62 -30.70
N VAL A 18 -3.59 24.35 -29.45
CA VAL A 18 -3.20 25.17 -28.29
C VAL A 18 -1.68 25.14 -28.06
N GLU A 19 -1.10 23.95 -28.09
CA GLU A 19 0.34 23.73 -27.85
C GLU A 19 1.20 24.38 -28.96
N CYS A 20 0.78 24.22 -30.20
CA CYS A 20 1.51 24.78 -31.35
C CYS A 20 1.19 26.28 -31.63
N GLY A 21 0.17 26.83 -30.99
CA GLY A 21 -0.24 28.23 -31.07
C GLY A 21 -0.88 28.63 -32.39
N SER A 22 -1.10 27.71 -33.37
CA SER A 22 -1.81 27.97 -34.60
C SER A 22 -2.29 26.72 -35.30
N PHE A 23 -3.39 26.81 -36.07
CA PHE A 23 -3.92 25.70 -36.87
C PHE A 23 -2.90 25.17 -37.90
N ALA A 24 -2.15 26.06 -38.54
CA ALA A 24 -1.13 25.66 -39.50
C ALA A 24 0.04 24.92 -38.86
N SER A 25 0.49 25.33 -37.66
CA SER A 25 1.54 24.62 -36.91
C SER A 25 1.06 23.26 -36.38
N ALA A 26 -0.17 23.21 -35.92
CA ALA A 26 -0.80 21.96 -35.53
C ALA A 26 -0.92 20.97 -36.71
N GLY A 27 -1.30 21.48 -37.88
CA GLY A 27 -1.34 20.66 -39.11
C GLY A 27 0.03 20.07 -39.45
N ARG A 28 1.10 20.85 -39.38
CA ARG A 28 2.48 20.35 -39.59
C ARG A 28 2.85 19.31 -38.52
N HIS A 29 2.55 19.60 -37.25
CA HIS A 29 2.85 18.68 -36.14
C HIS A 29 2.13 17.32 -36.27
N LEU A 30 0.86 17.35 -36.66
CA LEU A 30 0.06 16.14 -36.85
C LEU A 30 0.20 15.52 -38.26
N ASN A 31 1.03 16.11 -39.12
CA ASN A 31 1.22 15.70 -40.51
C ASN A 31 -0.10 15.69 -41.33
N ARG A 32 -0.89 16.77 -41.17
CA ARG A 32 -2.21 16.96 -41.79
C ARG A 32 -2.35 18.33 -42.43
N ALA A 33 -3.21 18.45 -43.43
CA ALA A 33 -3.56 19.72 -44.00
C ALA A 33 -4.22 20.65 -42.96
N THR A 34 -3.95 21.95 -43.02
CA THR A 34 -4.56 22.95 -42.12
C THR A 34 -6.09 22.91 -42.18
N SER A 35 -6.66 22.67 -43.37
CA SER A 35 -8.11 22.51 -43.57
C SER A 35 -8.69 21.34 -42.77
N ALA A 36 -7.97 20.23 -42.66
CA ALA A 36 -8.39 19.08 -41.86
C ALA A 36 -8.40 19.39 -40.34
N ILE A 37 -7.43 20.17 -39.88
CA ILE A 37 -7.38 20.64 -38.49
C ILE A 37 -8.54 21.59 -38.21
N THR A 38 -8.81 22.56 -39.10
CA THR A 38 -9.95 23.48 -38.98
C THR A 38 -11.27 22.71 -38.94
N TYR A 39 -11.46 21.79 -39.90
CA TYR A 39 -12.65 20.95 -39.94
C TYR A 39 -12.86 20.11 -38.67
N GLY A 40 -11.77 19.57 -38.09
CA GLY A 40 -11.83 18.82 -36.82
C GLY A 40 -12.32 19.69 -35.65
N ILE A 41 -11.86 20.97 -35.57
CA ILE A 41 -12.34 21.88 -34.54
C ILE A 41 -13.78 22.32 -34.80
N ASP A 42 -14.14 22.67 -36.06
CA ASP A 42 -15.49 23.08 -36.42
C ASP A 42 -16.51 22.02 -36.07
N ASN A 43 -16.22 20.74 -36.37
CA ASN A 43 -17.06 19.61 -35.96
C ASN A 43 -17.14 19.42 -34.44
N LEU A 44 -16.04 19.63 -33.73
CA LEU A 44 -16.04 19.55 -32.27
C LEU A 44 -16.94 20.62 -31.66
N GLU A 45 -16.84 21.87 -32.18
CA GLU A 45 -17.66 23.02 -31.76
C GLU A 45 -19.15 22.76 -32.07
N GLU A 46 -19.46 22.24 -33.27
CA GLU A 46 -20.81 21.89 -33.66
C GLU A 46 -21.40 20.77 -32.79
N GLN A 47 -20.66 19.71 -32.54
CA GLN A 47 -21.08 18.59 -31.70
C GLN A 47 -21.36 18.99 -30.26
N LEU A 48 -20.53 19.86 -29.71
CA LEU A 48 -20.65 20.32 -28.32
C LEU A 48 -21.57 21.53 -28.18
N GLY A 49 -21.92 22.20 -29.28
CA GLY A 49 -22.77 23.40 -29.28
C GLY A 49 -22.10 24.62 -28.64
N VAL A 50 -20.77 24.66 -28.59
CA VAL A 50 -19.98 25.76 -27.99
C VAL A 50 -18.80 26.14 -28.87
N VAL A 51 -18.46 27.44 -28.93
CA VAL A 51 -17.28 27.93 -29.60
C VAL A 51 -16.07 27.76 -28.70
N VAL A 52 -15.04 27.07 -29.19
CA VAL A 52 -13.81 26.74 -28.45
C VAL A 52 -12.72 27.81 -28.69
N PHE A 53 -12.63 28.32 -29.93
CA PHE A 53 -11.65 29.36 -30.28
C PHE A 53 -12.32 30.66 -30.71
N ASP A 54 -11.86 31.78 -30.18
CA ASP A 54 -12.16 33.10 -30.70
C ASP A 54 -11.31 33.32 -31.95
N ARG A 55 -11.97 33.51 -33.10
CA ARG A 55 -11.34 33.73 -34.42
C ARG A 55 -11.44 35.17 -34.88
N SER A 56 -11.92 36.10 -34.02
CA SER A 56 -12.06 37.52 -34.37
C SER A 56 -10.72 38.26 -34.49
N GLY A 57 -9.66 37.70 -33.87
CA GLY A 57 -8.30 38.24 -33.94
C GLY A 57 -7.48 37.74 -35.14
N THR A 58 -6.59 38.58 -35.68
CA THR A 58 -5.95 38.33 -36.98
C THR A 58 -4.74 37.39 -36.97
N LYS A 59 -4.20 36.90 -35.88
CA LYS A 59 -2.90 36.16 -35.89
C LYS A 59 -2.78 34.91 -35.04
N LYS A 60 -3.53 34.73 -33.94
CA LYS A 60 -3.47 33.51 -33.12
C LYS A 60 -4.85 33.16 -32.64
N PRO A 61 -5.28 31.88 -32.76
CA PRO A 61 -6.54 31.44 -32.17
C PRO A 61 -6.42 31.51 -30.64
N GLU A 62 -7.30 32.29 -30.03
CA GLU A 62 -7.40 32.36 -28.57
C GLU A 62 -8.53 31.48 -28.06
N LEU A 63 -8.31 30.76 -26.96
CA LEU A 63 -9.37 29.96 -26.36
C LEU A 63 -10.42 30.86 -25.73
N THR A 64 -11.69 30.55 -25.98
CA THR A 64 -12.82 31.08 -25.21
C THR A 64 -12.76 30.57 -23.78
N GLU A 65 -13.62 31.07 -22.89
CA GLU A 65 -13.76 30.50 -21.55
C GLU A 65 -14.21 29.03 -21.59
N ALA A 66 -15.19 28.72 -22.45
CA ALA A 66 -15.63 27.36 -22.72
C ALA A 66 -14.49 26.49 -23.28
N GLY A 67 -13.67 27.05 -24.22
CA GLY A 67 -12.51 26.37 -24.77
C GLY A 67 -11.47 25.98 -23.71
N ARG A 68 -11.18 26.88 -22.76
CA ARG A 68 -10.26 26.57 -21.65
C ARG A 68 -10.77 25.44 -20.77
N ALA A 69 -12.06 25.47 -20.41
CA ALA A 69 -12.67 24.41 -19.64
C ALA A 69 -12.62 23.07 -20.38
N LEU A 70 -13.02 23.03 -21.66
CA LEU A 70 -13.00 21.81 -22.48
C LEU A 70 -11.60 21.27 -22.74
N LEU A 71 -10.59 22.13 -22.88
CA LEU A 71 -9.20 21.69 -23.01
C LEU A 71 -8.72 20.89 -21.79
N ALA A 72 -9.10 21.28 -20.58
CA ALA A 72 -8.76 20.54 -19.36
C ALA A 72 -9.33 19.13 -19.40
N TYR A 73 -10.60 18.97 -19.78
CA TYR A 73 -11.23 17.67 -19.96
C TYR A 73 -10.62 16.85 -21.10
N ALA A 74 -10.34 17.49 -22.24
CA ALA A 74 -9.70 16.85 -23.39
C ALA A 74 -8.34 16.24 -23.00
N ARG A 75 -7.51 17.01 -22.29
CA ARG A 75 -6.21 16.53 -21.76
C ARG A 75 -6.37 15.36 -20.82
N SER A 76 -7.33 15.40 -19.90
CA SER A 76 -7.60 14.31 -18.98
C SER A 76 -7.99 13.01 -19.70
N ILE A 77 -8.84 13.11 -20.74
CA ILE A 77 -9.25 11.96 -21.57
C ILE A 77 -8.04 11.39 -22.33
N LEU A 78 -7.24 12.23 -22.96
CA LEU A 78 -6.04 11.81 -23.69
C LEU A 78 -5.03 11.12 -22.77
N GLN A 79 -4.77 11.67 -21.56
CA GLN A 79 -3.96 11.02 -20.56
C GLN A 79 -4.52 9.66 -20.13
N GLY A 80 -5.86 9.53 -20.06
CA GLY A 80 -6.52 8.25 -19.78
C GLY A 80 -6.22 7.20 -20.87
N VAL A 81 -6.22 7.61 -22.14
CA VAL A 81 -5.86 6.74 -23.27
C VAL A 81 -4.39 6.32 -23.20
N ASP A 82 -3.48 7.24 -22.86
CA ASP A 82 -2.06 6.91 -22.73
C ASP A 82 -1.80 5.95 -21.57
N LYS A 83 -2.48 6.13 -20.43
CA LYS A 83 -2.44 5.18 -19.31
C LYS A 83 -2.96 3.79 -19.71
N MET A 84 -4.05 3.74 -20.47
CA MET A 84 -4.59 2.48 -20.98
C MET A 84 -3.59 1.77 -21.90
N ARG A 85 -2.93 2.50 -22.81
CA ARG A 85 -1.88 1.96 -23.70
C ARG A 85 -0.68 1.44 -22.92
N ALA A 86 -0.20 2.21 -21.93
CA ALA A 86 0.89 1.78 -21.06
C ALA A 86 0.52 0.47 -20.32
N LYS A 87 -0.70 0.39 -19.76
CA LYS A 87 -1.19 -0.83 -19.10
C LYS A 87 -1.27 -2.02 -20.04
N ALA A 88 -1.75 -1.83 -21.28
CA ALA A 88 -1.77 -2.88 -22.28
C ALA A 88 -0.36 -3.36 -22.66
N GLY A 89 0.62 -2.45 -22.68
CA GLY A 89 2.04 -2.77 -22.85
C GLY A 89 2.56 -3.66 -21.73
N SER A 90 2.40 -3.22 -20.48
CA SER A 90 2.81 -3.96 -19.28
C SER A 90 2.22 -5.38 -19.23
N LEU A 91 0.92 -5.52 -19.51
CA LEU A 91 0.25 -6.83 -19.54
C LEU A 91 0.82 -7.77 -20.62
N ARG A 92 1.24 -7.22 -21.77
CA ARG A 92 1.91 -8.00 -22.83
C ARG A 92 3.30 -8.46 -22.43
N GLU A 93 3.97 -7.74 -21.56
CA GLU A 93 5.27 -8.06 -20.98
C GLU A 93 5.17 -9.01 -19.77
N GLY A 94 3.95 -9.43 -19.40
CA GLY A 94 3.68 -10.38 -18.33
C GLY A 94 3.65 -9.76 -16.93
N GLU A 95 3.52 -8.41 -16.82
CA GLU A 95 3.31 -7.78 -15.53
C GLU A 95 1.93 -8.09 -14.96
N GLU A 96 1.86 -8.18 -13.64
CA GLU A 96 0.59 -8.34 -12.94
C GLU A 96 -0.31 -7.10 -13.12
N ALA A 97 -1.60 -7.32 -13.30
CA ALA A 97 -2.56 -6.22 -13.30
C ALA A 97 -2.74 -5.59 -11.91
N GLU A 98 -2.68 -6.44 -10.90
CA GLU A 98 -2.80 -6.10 -9.47
C GLU A 98 -1.84 -6.99 -8.66
N VAL A 99 -1.24 -6.42 -7.64
CA VAL A 99 -0.55 -7.14 -6.57
C VAL A 99 -1.40 -7.03 -5.31
N SER A 100 -1.83 -8.17 -4.76
CA SER A 100 -2.48 -8.25 -3.45
C SER A 100 -1.46 -8.67 -2.40
N LEU A 101 -1.22 -7.76 -1.45
CA LEU A 101 -0.25 -7.89 -0.36
C LEU A 101 -0.97 -7.93 0.98
N VAL A 102 -0.66 -8.90 1.81
CA VAL A 102 -1.05 -8.90 3.23
C VAL A 102 0.21 -8.81 4.10
N THR A 103 0.21 -7.92 5.09
CA THR A 103 1.35 -7.74 6.00
C THR A 103 0.95 -8.02 7.44
N ASP A 104 1.85 -8.66 8.18
CA ASP A 104 1.71 -8.75 9.63
C ASP A 104 1.84 -7.37 10.27
N VAL A 105 0.99 -7.08 11.25
CA VAL A 105 1.03 -5.82 12.05
C VAL A 105 2.36 -5.61 12.78
N MET A 106 3.19 -6.65 12.88
CA MET A 106 4.56 -6.58 13.44
C MET A 106 5.61 -6.13 12.41
N LEU A 107 5.25 -5.95 11.12
CA LEU A 107 6.17 -5.37 10.15
C LEU A 107 6.37 -3.88 10.46
N PRO A 108 7.62 -3.39 10.60
CA PRO A 108 7.86 -1.96 10.80
C PRO A 108 7.21 -1.12 9.69
N THR A 109 6.34 -0.19 10.09
CA THR A 109 5.58 0.66 9.15
C THR A 109 6.50 1.46 8.22
N ALA A 110 7.66 1.90 8.71
CA ALA A 110 8.64 2.61 7.88
C ALA A 110 9.17 1.74 6.73
N ARG A 111 9.38 0.43 6.96
CA ARG A 111 9.79 -0.53 5.92
C ARG A 111 8.69 -0.74 4.88
N LEU A 112 7.45 -0.85 5.34
CA LEU A 112 6.29 -0.97 4.44
C LEU A 112 6.17 0.27 3.56
N VAL A 113 6.21 1.47 4.16
CA VAL A 113 6.10 2.73 3.42
C VAL A 113 7.20 2.87 2.38
N ASP A 114 8.46 2.61 2.76
CA ASP A 114 9.59 2.67 1.82
C ASP A 114 9.43 1.68 0.65
N ALA A 115 9.01 0.45 0.94
CA ALA A 115 8.77 -0.54 -0.10
C ALA A 115 7.65 -0.10 -1.07
N LEU A 116 6.54 0.45 -0.54
CA LEU A 116 5.41 0.87 -1.36
C LEU A 116 5.70 2.16 -2.15
N GLN A 117 6.47 3.09 -1.60
CA GLN A 117 6.93 4.27 -2.36
C GLN A 117 7.80 3.86 -3.55
N GLY A 118 8.76 2.95 -3.33
CA GLY A 118 9.56 2.40 -4.41
C GLY A 118 8.73 1.63 -5.43
N PHE A 119 7.74 0.85 -4.98
CA PHE A 119 6.83 0.10 -5.85
C PHE A 119 6.02 1.03 -6.77
N GLN A 120 5.48 2.12 -6.25
CA GLN A 120 4.74 3.11 -7.04
C GLN A 120 5.56 3.70 -8.19
N VAL A 121 6.87 3.89 -7.97
CA VAL A 121 7.79 4.40 -8.99
C VAL A 121 8.14 3.31 -10.02
N ALA A 122 8.42 2.07 -9.55
CA ALA A 122 8.85 0.98 -10.42
C ALA A 122 7.68 0.40 -11.25
N TYR A 123 6.46 0.38 -10.70
CA TYR A 123 5.28 -0.23 -11.31
C TYR A 123 4.07 0.71 -11.28
N PRO A 124 4.12 1.86 -11.98
CA PRO A 124 3.08 2.90 -11.88
C PRO A 124 1.72 2.48 -12.46
N THR A 125 1.66 1.39 -13.23
CA THR A 125 0.43 0.86 -13.84
C THR A 125 -0.17 -0.31 -13.08
N VAL A 126 0.55 -0.88 -12.10
CA VAL A 126 0.10 -2.04 -11.31
C VAL A 126 -0.71 -1.55 -10.11
N GLN A 127 -1.92 -2.08 -9.97
CA GLN A 127 -2.73 -1.79 -8.78
C GLN A 127 -2.17 -2.54 -7.57
N LEU A 128 -2.25 -1.92 -6.39
CA LEU A 128 -1.90 -2.56 -5.13
C LEU A 128 -3.13 -2.67 -4.24
N ARG A 129 -3.40 -3.88 -3.76
CA ARG A 129 -4.36 -4.14 -2.68
C ARG A 129 -3.58 -4.53 -1.43
N LEU A 130 -3.73 -3.77 -0.34
CA LEU A 130 -3.01 -3.98 0.90
C LEU A 130 -3.97 -4.40 2.02
N HIS A 131 -3.61 -5.47 2.72
CA HIS A 131 -4.25 -5.93 3.95
C HIS A 131 -3.25 -5.88 5.10
N ALA A 132 -3.72 -5.60 6.30
CA ALA A 132 -2.92 -5.67 7.53
C ALA A 132 -3.62 -6.62 8.50
N GLU A 133 -2.94 -7.69 8.86
CA GLU A 133 -3.48 -8.78 9.67
C GLU A 133 -2.44 -9.20 10.73
N ALA A 134 -2.83 -10.07 11.65
CA ALA A 134 -1.96 -10.58 12.67
C ALA A 134 -1.75 -12.09 12.54
N LEU A 135 -0.54 -12.55 12.85
CA LEU A 135 -0.23 -13.98 13.08
C LEU A 135 -0.66 -14.88 11.92
N GLY A 136 -1.45 -15.93 12.21
CA GLY A 136 -1.92 -16.91 11.23
C GLY A 136 -2.86 -16.37 10.17
N ALA A 137 -3.52 -15.23 10.41
CA ALA A 137 -4.40 -14.61 9.42
C ALA A 137 -3.63 -14.18 8.16
N VAL A 138 -2.36 -13.75 8.28
CA VAL A 138 -1.50 -13.47 7.12
C VAL A 138 -1.33 -14.71 6.25
N THR A 139 -1.01 -15.84 6.87
CA THR A 139 -0.84 -17.11 6.16
C THR A 139 -2.17 -17.58 5.55
N GLN A 140 -3.29 -17.40 6.27
CA GLN A 140 -4.62 -17.74 5.75
C GLN A 140 -4.98 -16.95 4.49
N PHE A 141 -4.71 -15.63 4.45
CA PHE A 141 -4.97 -14.80 3.27
C PHE A 141 -4.20 -15.26 2.03
N VAL A 142 -2.98 -15.79 2.23
CA VAL A 142 -2.19 -16.37 1.13
C VAL A 142 -2.74 -17.76 0.75
N ALA A 143 -3.14 -18.58 1.73
CA ALA A 143 -3.67 -19.93 1.51
C ALA A 143 -4.95 -19.93 0.67
N ASP A 144 -5.88 -19.00 0.95
CA ASP A 144 -7.17 -18.87 0.26
C ASP A 144 -7.14 -17.94 -0.95
N ASP A 145 -5.94 -17.55 -1.41
CA ASP A 145 -5.70 -16.71 -2.58
C ASP A 145 -6.29 -15.28 -2.48
N THR A 146 -6.64 -14.81 -1.28
CA THR A 146 -7.04 -13.42 -1.03
C THR A 146 -5.86 -12.46 -1.22
N ALA A 147 -4.64 -12.92 -0.88
CA ALA A 147 -3.40 -12.20 -1.16
C ALA A 147 -2.38 -13.10 -1.88
N ARG A 148 -1.69 -12.52 -2.86
CA ARG A 148 -0.62 -13.21 -3.62
C ARG A 148 0.70 -13.23 -2.86
N LEU A 149 0.96 -12.22 -2.06
CA LEU A 149 2.15 -12.06 -1.23
C LEU A 149 1.74 -11.79 0.20
N GLY A 150 2.31 -12.56 1.14
CA GLY A 150 2.21 -12.31 2.57
C GLY A 150 3.55 -11.90 3.16
N ILE A 151 3.57 -10.94 4.07
CA ILE A 151 4.70 -10.67 4.95
C ILE A 151 4.28 -11.12 6.33
N ASN A 152 4.75 -12.29 6.78
CA ASN A 152 4.37 -12.84 8.06
C ASN A 152 5.50 -12.77 9.10
N CYS A 153 5.11 -12.74 10.38
CA CYS A 153 6.00 -13.06 11.49
C CYS A 153 5.90 -14.55 11.76
N ALA A 154 7.00 -15.28 11.54
CA ALA A 154 7.02 -16.74 11.56
C ALA A 154 6.91 -17.31 12.98
N MET A 155 5.72 -17.23 13.57
CA MET A 155 5.40 -17.77 14.90
C MET A 155 4.74 -19.15 14.86
N HIS A 156 4.34 -19.63 13.68
CA HIS A 156 3.75 -20.95 13.46
C HIS A 156 4.32 -21.58 12.18
N PRO A 157 4.27 -22.92 12.03
CA PRO A 157 4.68 -23.60 10.80
C PRO A 157 3.87 -23.14 9.60
N LEU A 158 4.54 -23.01 8.45
CA LEU A 158 3.86 -22.74 7.18
C LEU A 158 3.31 -24.04 6.58
N PRO A 159 2.17 -23.99 5.85
CA PRO A 159 1.72 -25.07 4.99
C PRO A 159 2.79 -25.50 3.96
N ASP A 160 2.81 -26.80 3.61
CA ASP A 160 3.82 -27.39 2.70
C ASP A 160 3.71 -26.86 1.25
N ASP A 161 2.55 -26.30 0.88
CA ASP A 161 2.29 -25.71 -0.44
C ASP A 161 2.71 -24.24 -0.54
N MET A 162 3.43 -23.72 0.45
CA MET A 162 3.95 -22.35 0.49
C MET A 162 5.47 -22.30 0.45
N GLU A 163 5.96 -21.35 -0.32
CA GLU A 163 7.35 -20.91 -0.31
C GLU A 163 7.54 -19.71 0.59
N ARG A 164 8.78 -19.50 1.05
CA ARG A 164 9.14 -18.40 1.93
C ARG A 164 10.53 -17.86 1.63
N ARG A 165 10.72 -16.59 1.94
CA ARG A 165 12.02 -15.92 1.94
C ARG A 165 12.17 -15.07 3.19
N LEU A 166 13.25 -15.25 3.93
CA LEU A 166 13.57 -14.39 5.08
C LEU A 166 13.82 -12.95 4.59
N ILE A 167 13.17 -11.99 5.27
CA ILE A 167 13.29 -10.56 4.97
C ILE A 167 13.72 -9.74 6.19
N GLY A 168 14.07 -10.36 7.29
CA GLY A 168 14.56 -9.73 8.51
C GLY A 168 13.97 -10.32 9.78
N HIS A 169 14.05 -9.56 10.85
CA HIS A 169 13.55 -9.98 12.16
C HIS A 169 12.84 -8.81 12.85
N VAL A 170 11.95 -9.13 13.75
CA VAL A 170 11.34 -8.20 14.70
C VAL A 170 11.68 -8.63 16.13
N ARG A 171 12.11 -7.68 16.95
CA ARG A 171 12.33 -7.90 18.38
C ARG A 171 11.04 -7.58 19.12
N LEU A 172 10.57 -8.52 19.93
CA LEU A 172 9.45 -8.32 20.86
C LEU A 172 10.02 -8.13 22.26
N ILE A 173 9.59 -7.08 22.93
CA ILE A 173 10.00 -6.77 24.30
C ILE A 173 8.76 -6.72 25.21
N PRO A 174 8.84 -7.30 26.41
CA PRO A 174 7.80 -7.20 27.41
C PRO A 174 7.81 -5.82 28.04
N VAL A 175 6.66 -5.13 28.04
CA VAL A 175 6.56 -3.76 28.56
C VAL A 175 5.32 -3.59 29.44
N ALA A 176 5.41 -2.59 30.32
CA ALA A 176 4.27 -2.09 31.09
C ALA A 176 4.42 -0.59 31.35
N SER A 177 3.34 0.06 31.80
CA SER A 177 3.41 1.42 32.32
C SER A 177 4.27 1.47 33.60
N PRO A 178 5.04 2.55 33.87
CA PRO A 178 5.77 2.73 35.12
C PRO A 178 4.88 2.68 36.38
N SER A 179 3.59 3.01 36.25
CA SER A 179 2.61 2.92 37.34
C SER A 179 2.11 1.49 37.60
N HIS A 180 2.34 0.54 36.69
CA HIS A 180 1.96 -0.84 36.85
C HIS A 180 2.81 -1.55 37.94
N LEU A 181 2.20 -2.45 38.72
CA LEU A 181 2.89 -3.10 39.83
C LEU A 181 4.14 -3.88 39.42
N LEU A 182 4.12 -4.54 38.28
CA LEU A 182 5.28 -5.27 37.73
C LEU A 182 6.48 -4.37 37.44
N ALA A 183 6.27 -3.10 37.13
CA ALA A 183 7.36 -2.15 36.88
C ALA A 183 8.21 -1.84 38.15
N ARG A 184 7.68 -2.14 39.32
CA ARG A 184 8.37 -1.93 40.61
C ARG A 184 9.24 -3.11 41.04
N VAL A 185 9.08 -4.24 40.34
CA VAL A 185 9.83 -5.49 40.63
C VAL A 185 11.09 -5.51 39.79
N ARG A 186 12.26 -5.55 40.44
CA ARG A 186 13.54 -5.45 39.74
C ARG A 186 13.88 -6.66 38.88
N ARG A 187 13.42 -7.83 39.25
CA ARG A 187 13.58 -9.10 38.51
C ARG A 187 12.32 -9.94 38.69
N LEU A 188 11.59 -10.11 37.60
CA LEU A 188 10.31 -10.79 37.61
C LEU A 188 10.49 -12.30 37.62
N SER A 189 9.68 -12.97 38.41
CA SER A 189 9.49 -14.42 38.36
C SER A 189 8.22 -14.76 37.55
N ALA A 190 8.10 -16.02 37.12
CA ALA A 190 6.87 -16.50 36.49
C ALA A 190 5.64 -16.36 37.42
N GLY A 191 5.84 -16.41 38.73
CA GLY A 191 4.77 -16.21 39.72
C GLY A 191 4.24 -14.79 39.71
N ASP A 192 5.11 -13.77 39.62
CA ASP A 192 4.71 -12.37 39.59
C ASP A 192 3.84 -12.06 38.36
N LEU A 193 4.16 -12.66 37.23
CA LEU A 193 3.46 -12.43 35.98
C LEU A 193 2.05 -13.02 35.93
N ARG A 194 1.84 -14.19 36.59
CA ARG A 194 0.59 -14.95 36.52
C ARG A 194 -0.62 -14.22 37.07
N GLU A 195 -0.42 -13.36 38.03
CA GLU A 195 -1.52 -12.67 38.74
C GLU A 195 -1.96 -11.36 38.05
N HIS A 196 -1.20 -10.87 37.06
CA HIS A 196 -1.48 -9.62 36.37
C HIS A 196 -2.04 -9.87 34.98
N ILE A 197 -2.90 -8.95 34.50
CA ILE A 197 -3.50 -9.03 33.16
C ILE A 197 -2.38 -8.95 32.11
N GLN A 198 -2.25 -10.00 31.29
CA GLN A 198 -1.42 -10.00 30.11
C GLN A 198 -2.25 -9.64 28.87
N LEU A 199 -1.82 -8.60 28.15
CA LEU A 199 -2.39 -8.19 26.87
C LEU A 199 -1.76 -9.03 25.75
N VAL A 200 -2.54 -9.90 25.13
CA VAL A 200 -2.06 -10.91 24.16
C VAL A 200 -2.56 -10.55 22.77
N LEU A 201 -1.63 -10.47 21.79
CA LEU A 201 -2.02 -10.37 20.39
C LEU A 201 -2.60 -11.71 19.94
N THR A 202 -3.73 -11.64 19.26
CA THR A 202 -4.43 -12.81 18.70
C THR A 202 -4.92 -12.47 17.29
N ASP A 203 -5.33 -13.49 16.55
CA ASP A 203 -5.98 -13.35 15.26
C ASP A 203 -7.28 -14.16 15.19
N ARG A 204 -7.92 -14.15 14.03
CA ARG A 204 -9.17 -14.89 13.79
C ARG A 204 -8.96 -16.15 12.93
N SER A 205 -7.71 -16.43 12.58
CA SER A 205 -7.38 -17.56 11.72
C SER A 205 -7.61 -18.90 12.44
N PRO A 206 -8.09 -19.94 11.74
CA PRO A 206 -8.13 -21.29 12.26
C PRO A 206 -6.72 -21.87 12.46
N LEU A 207 -5.69 -21.35 11.79
CA LEU A 207 -4.31 -21.85 11.81
C LEU A 207 -3.65 -21.69 13.20
N THR A 208 -4.06 -20.68 13.96
CA THR A 208 -3.54 -20.39 15.30
C THR A 208 -4.51 -20.75 16.41
N ARG A 209 -5.66 -21.37 16.06
CA ARG A 209 -6.68 -21.72 17.05
C ARG A 209 -6.13 -22.65 18.12
N GLY A 210 -6.25 -22.24 19.39
CA GLY A 210 -5.76 -23.01 20.51
C GLY A 210 -4.25 -22.90 20.73
N GLN A 211 -3.55 -22.08 19.96
CA GLN A 211 -2.13 -21.79 20.16
C GLN A 211 -1.97 -20.47 20.92
N ASP A 212 -1.09 -20.48 21.90
CA ASP A 212 -0.74 -19.33 22.72
C ASP A 212 0.74 -18.99 22.53
N PHE A 213 1.01 -17.82 21.96
CA PHE A 213 2.38 -17.36 21.74
C PHE A 213 2.79 -16.42 22.88
N GLY A 214 3.76 -16.89 23.70
CA GLY A 214 4.30 -16.10 24.80
C GLY A 214 3.30 -15.76 25.90
N VAL A 215 2.28 -16.61 26.13
CA VAL A 215 1.33 -16.46 27.22
C VAL A 215 1.87 -17.13 28.47
N VAL A 216 1.97 -16.36 29.57
CA VAL A 216 2.45 -16.83 30.87
C VAL A 216 1.49 -16.48 32.00
N SER A 217 0.55 -15.55 31.80
CA SER A 217 -0.42 -15.14 32.81
C SER A 217 -1.68 -16.02 32.78
N ASN A 218 -2.25 -16.22 33.96
CA ASN A 218 -3.57 -16.83 34.11
C ASN A 218 -4.72 -15.88 33.73
N LYS A 219 -4.43 -14.57 33.65
CA LYS A 219 -5.39 -13.51 33.30
C LYS A 219 -4.98 -12.89 31.98
N THR A 220 -5.71 -13.22 30.89
CA THR A 220 -5.36 -12.71 29.56
C THR A 220 -6.49 -11.88 28.97
N TRP A 221 -6.13 -10.74 28.37
CA TRP A 221 -7.00 -10.00 27.46
C TRP A 221 -6.47 -10.17 26.03
N ARG A 222 -7.29 -10.68 25.14
CA ARG A 222 -6.92 -11.00 23.77
C ARG A 222 -7.39 -9.91 22.83
N LEU A 223 -6.47 -9.39 22.00
CA LEU A 223 -6.65 -8.24 21.13
C LEU A 223 -6.09 -8.56 19.75
N ALA A 224 -6.77 -8.15 18.70
CA ALA A 224 -6.29 -8.33 17.33
C ALA A 224 -5.61 -7.06 16.76
N ASP A 225 -5.47 -6.01 17.56
CA ASP A 225 -4.93 -4.71 17.15
C ASP A 225 -3.80 -4.27 18.08
N LEU A 226 -2.62 -4.01 17.50
CA LEU A 226 -1.43 -3.56 18.27
C LEU A 226 -1.55 -2.11 18.75
N GLY A 227 -2.29 -1.25 18.05
CA GLY A 227 -2.52 0.14 18.47
C GLY A 227 -3.39 0.20 19.72
N VAL A 228 -4.48 -0.59 19.77
CA VAL A 228 -5.30 -0.74 20.97
C VAL A 228 -4.50 -1.34 22.11
N LYS A 229 -3.70 -2.37 21.85
CA LYS A 229 -2.82 -2.98 22.86
C LYS A 229 -1.84 -1.96 23.44
N HIS A 230 -1.20 -1.15 22.58
CA HIS A 230 -0.29 -0.09 22.98
C HIS A 230 -0.98 0.94 23.89
N ALA A 231 -2.17 1.42 23.51
CA ALA A 231 -2.94 2.37 24.31
C ALA A 231 -3.28 1.82 25.70
N LEU A 232 -3.66 0.53 25.80
CA LEU A 232 -3.97 -0.12 27.07
C LEU A 232 -2.72 -0.28 27.95
N LEU A 233 -1.55 -0.55 27.36
CA LEU A 233 -0.27 -0.59 28.09
C LEU A 233 0.08 0.77 28.69
N LEU A 234 -0.06 1.84 27.91
CA LEU A 234 0.14 3.23 28.38
C LEU A 234 -0.83 3.60 29.51
N ALA A 235 -2.07 3.10 29.45
CA ALA A 235 -3.09 3.31 30.48
C ALA A 235 -2.90 2.41 31.72
N ALA A 236 -1.82 1.62 31.82
CA ALA A 236 -1.52 0.71 32.93
C ALA A 236 -2.59 -0.40 33.16
N VAL A 237 -3.35 -0.76 32.15
CA VAL A 237 -4.39 -1.82 32.26
C VAL A 237 -3.74 -3.19 32.45
N GLY A 238 -2.55 -3.41 31.90
CA GLY A 238 -1.83 -4.67 32.02
C GLY A 238 -0.40 -4.56 31.51
N TRP A 239 0.19 -5.72 31.21
CA TRP A 239 1.53 -5.84 30.63
C TRP A 239 1.46 -6.71 29.36
N GLY A 240 2.49 -6.65 28.51
CA GLY A 240 2.56 -7.53 27.34
C GLY A 240 3.74 -7.22 26.44
N SER A 241 4.04 -8.14 25.51
CA SER A 241 5.11 -7.96 24.55
C SER A 241 4.67 -7.10 23.39
N MET A 242 5.51 -6.14 22.99
CA MET A 242 5.30 -5.25 21.86
C MET A 242 6.51 -5.29 20.93
N PRO A 243 6.33 -5.06 19.62
CA PRO A 243 7.44 -4.78 18.74
C PRO A 243 8.23 -3.57 19.26
N GLU A 244 9.54 -3.74 19.44
CA GLU A 244 10.40 -2.71 20.02
C GLU A 244 10.29 -1.38 19.30
N PHE A 245 10.24 -1.40 17.95
CA PHE A 245 10.13 -0.19 17.14
C PHE A 245 8.87 0.63 17.42
N MET A 246 7.78 -0.01 17.88
CA MET A 246 6.52 0.68 18.22
C MET A 246 6.57 1.40 19.55
N VAL A 247 7.35 0.91 20.50
CA VAL A 247 7.37 1.40 21.88
C VAL A 247 8.68 2.11 22.26
N ARG A 248 9.67 2.17 21.37
CA ARG A 248 10.97 2.80 21.63
C ARG A 248 10.81 4.25 22.11
N GLY A 249 10.02 5.06 21.44
CA GLY A 249 9.78 6.45 21.84
C GLY A 249 9.07 6.59 23.20
N ASP A 250 8.27 5.59 23.61
CA ASP A 250 7.64 5.57 24.94
C ASP A 250 8.60 5.13 26.03
N LEU A 251 9.50 4.20 25.71
CA LEU A 251 10.58 3.80 26.61
C LEU A 251 11.54 4.97 26.87
N ASP A 252 11.97 5.64 25.80
CA ASP A 252 12.88 6.79 25.89
C ASP A 252 12.26 7.97 26.66
N ALA A 253 10.93 8.15 26.54
CA ALA A 253 10.16 9.16 27.26
C ALA A 253 9.70 8.71 28.66
N GLY A 254 10.01 7.48 29.10
CA GLY A 254 9.59 6.93 30.39
C GLY A 254 8.08 6.69 30.54
N ARG A 255 7.32 6.65 29.44
CA ARG A 255 5.88 6.32 29.46
C ARG A 255 5.63 4.81 29.57
N LEU A 256 6.56 4.01 29.07
CA LEU A 256 6.64 2.57 29.27
C LEU A 256 7.99 2.19 29.86
N VAL A 257 8.06 1.02 30.49
CA VAL A 257 9.30 0.39 30.95
C VAL A 257 9.39 -1.03 30.43
N GLU A 258 10.59 -1.46 30.05
CA GLU A 258 10.88 -2.86 29.73
C GLU A 258 10.88 -3.69 31.00
N LEU A 259 10.20 -4.81 30.97
CA LEU A 259 10.13 -5.73 32.12
C LEU A 259 11.29 -6.74 32.04
N ASP A 260 12.09 -6.85 33.11
CA ASP A 260 13.18 -7.84 33.17
C ASP A 260 12.63 -9.24 33.44
N MET A 261 12.34 -9.94 32.35
CA MET A 261 11.78 -11.29 32.38
C MET A 261 12.84 -12.33 31.99
N PRO A 262 13.07 -13.37 32.80
CA PRO A 262 13.96 -14.46 32.44
C PRO A 262 13.52 -15.18 31.17
N GLY A 263 14.45 -15.38 30.23
CA GLY A 263 14.21 -16.08 28.96
C GLY A 263 13.55 -15.25 27.87
N TRP A 264 13.29 -13.95 28.11
CA TRP A 264 12.68 -13.04 27.12
C TRP A 264 13.65 -11.99 26.53
N LYS A 265 14.91 -12.01 26.97
CA LYS A 265 15.94 -11.12 26.42
C LYS A 265 16.34 -11.61 25.03
N ASP A 266 16.41 -10.65 24.09
CA ASP A 266 16.91 -10.84 22.72
C ASP A 266 16.14 -11.86 21.87
N VAL A 267 14.85 -12.08 22.15
CA VAL A 267 14.01 -12.92 21.31
C VAL A 267 13.69 -12.19 20.00
N LEU A 268 14.26 -12.70 18.91
CA LEU A 268 14.03 -12.21 17.56
C LEU A 268 13.08 -13.17 16.83
N TYR A 269 12.01 -12.62 16.29
CA TYR A 269 11.08 -13.37 15.46
C TYR A 269 11.36 -13.09 13.99
N PRO A 270 11.54 -14.12 13.14
CA PRO A 270 11.82 -13.91 11.73
C PRO A 270 10.60 -13.33 11.00
N LEU A 271 10.84 -12.30 10.20
CA LEU A 271 9.90 -11.79 9.22
C LEU A 271 10.18 -12.46 7.87
N GLN A 272 9.13 -12.97 7.23
CA GLN A 272 9.24 -13.74 6.00
C GLN A 272 8.23 -13.22 4.96
N ALA A 273 8.67 -13.13 3.73
CA ALA A 273 7.79 -13.07 2.57
C ALA A 273 7.33 -14.51 2.26
N ILE A 274 6.03 -14.70 2.08
CA ILE A 274 5.40 -16.01 1.80
C ILE A 274 4.48 -15.93 0.59
N TRP A 275 4.44 -16.99 -0.21
CA TRP A 275 3.55 -17.13 -1.37
C TRP A 275 3.28 -18.60 -1.65
N ARG A 276 2.26 -18.90 -2.45
CA ARG A 276 1.92 -20.27 -2.83
C ARG A 276 2.84 -20.79 -3.93
N VAL A 277 3.28 -22.03 -3.83
CA VAL A 277 4.07 -22.73 -4.87
C VAL A 277 3.31 -22.74 -6.21
N GLN A 278 2.00 -22.96 -6.19
CA GLN A 278 1.16 -23.05 -7.39
C GLN A 278 0.96 -21.70 -8.10
N THR A 279 1.19 -20.58 -7.43
CA THR A 279 1.05 -19.25 -7.98
C THR A 279 2.33 -18.43 -7.70
N PRO A 280 3.42 -18.74 -8.43
CA PRO A 280 4.70 -18.08 -8.20
C PRO A 280 4.59 -16.58 -8.44
N PRO A 281 5.43 -15.76 -7.76
CA PRO A 281 5.44 -14.31 -7.91
C PRO A 281 5.72 -13.89 -9.34
N GLY A 282 4.89 -13.01 -9.91
CA GLY A 282 5.23 -12.30 -11.14
C GLY A 282 6.24 -11.18 -10.90
N PRO A 283 6.63 -10.44 -11.95
CA PRO A 283 7.72 -9.45 -11.87
C PRO A 283 7.53 -8.38 -10.78
N ALA A 284 6.32 -7.84 -10.65
CA ALA A 284 6.01 -6.79 -9.66
C ALA A 284 6.01 -7.34 -8.23
N THR A 285 5.41 -8.52 -8.01
CA THR A 285 5.45 -9.23 -6.72
C THR A 285 6.87 -9.61 -6.34
N GLN A 286 7.66 -10.12 -7.27
CA GLN A 286 9.06 -10.49 -7.04
C GLN A 286 9.92 -9.27 -6.67
N TRP A 287 9.65 -8.12 -7.29
CA TRP A 287 10.31 -6.87 -6.94
C TRP A 287 10.04 -6.47 -5.48
N LEU A 288 8.79 -6.57 -5.02
CA LEU A 288 8.44 -6.30 -3.61
C LEU A 288 9.18 -7.24 -2.66
N ILE A 289 9.24 -8.54 -2.97
CA ILE A 289 9.99 -9.52 -2.17
C ILE A 289 11.46 -9.11 -2.06
N ASN A 290 12.08 -8.73 -3.18
CA ASN A 290 13.46 -8.28 -3.23
C ASN A 290 13.67 -6.99 -2.44
N ARG A 291 12.73 -6.02 -2.56
CA ARG A 291 12.79 -4.74 -1.83
C ARG A 291 12.72 -4.94 -0.33
N PHE A 292 11.81 -5.79 0.16
CA PHE A 292 11.74 -6.14 1.58
C PHE A 292 13.00 -6.87 2.06
N ALA A 293 13.56 -7.76 1.24
CA ALA A 293 14.78 -8.49 1.60
C ALA A 293 16.04 -7.61 1.61
N ALA A 294 16.09 -6.54 0.83
CA ALA A 294 17.25 -5.63 0.79
C ALA A 294 17.34 -4.69 2.01
N GLN A 295 16.33 -4.69 2.88
CA GLN A 295 16.27 -3.84 4.08
C GLN A 295 16.69 -4.59 5.37
N VAL A 296 17.36 -5.74 5.22
CA VAL A 296 17.87 -6.59 6.33
C VAL A 296 19.15 -6.00 6.92
#